data_3407043499a6e7b5cc20fb0281280264
#
_entry.id   3407043499a6e7b5cc20fb0281280264
#
_cell.length_a   1.000
_cell.length_b   1.000
_cell.length_c   1.000
_cell.angle_alpha   90.00
_cell.angle_beta   90.00
_cell.angle_gamma   90.00
#
_symmetry.space_group_name_H-M   'P 1'
#
loop_
_entity.id
_entity.type
_entity.pdbx_description
1 polymer ?
#
loop_
_entity_poly.entity_id
_entity_poly.type
_entity_poly.pdbx_seq_one_letter_code
_entity_poly.pdbx_strand_id
1 'polypeptide(L)'
;MNNDLDLIVKKYPQNWNVLRVYAIGDVHVGSEQFNEKAIRKKIDIIANDEQGVWVLCGDVADFGLKNSKTNVYQATMQPKEQIEYVYELFKPIAHKLSACTPGNHEERITREVGLCPLYDLTVRWGVPEVYRENVAITKYSFGNKGNGKQNVFIGITTHGSTRNKHKKFIACFDNVDFAVSGHTHTPEYSPHGKIRVNSIKATATHVPYKEIVVDANLMPGGYGIKHEYEIPPPAELQYLELSIRRDADYNRTEHKIMNYHTIQI
;
A
#
# COMPACT_ATOMS: atom_id res chain seq x y z
N MET A 1 -0.15 13.15 17.16
CA MET A 1 0.10 12.61 15.81
C MET A 1 1.11 11.48 15.94
N ASN A 2 0.91 10.38 15.22
CA ASN A 2 1.89 9.29 15.20
C ASN A 2 3.14 9.76 14.44
N ASN A 3 4.34 9.47 15.00
CA ASN A 3 5.59 9.76 14.32
C ASN A 3 5.77 8.76 13.15
N ASP A 4 6.19 9.21 11.97
CA ASP A 4 6.47 8.35 10.81
C ASP A 4 7.51 7.25 11.09
N LEU A 5 8.39 7.47 12.07
CA LEU A 5 9.38 6.47 12.48
C LEU A 5 8.85 5.46 13.51
N ASP A 6 7.64 5.66 14.02
CA ASP A 6 7.00 4.68 14.90
C ASP A 6 6.43 3.52 14.09
N LEU A 7 6.86 2.31 14.41
CA LEU A 7 6.38 1.12 13.72
C LEU A 7 4.89 0.87 14.00
N ILE A 8 4.14 0.61 12.94
CA ILE A 8 2.83 -0.02 13.04
C ILE A 8 3.05 -1.51 13.32
N VAL A 9 2.47 -2.01 14.40
CA VAL A 9 2.63 -3.42 14.78
C VAL A 9 1.32 -4.17 14.56
N LYS A 10 1.29 -5.05 13.55
CA LYS A 10 0.16 -5.92 13.23
C LYS A 10 0.49 -7.36 13.59
N LYS A 11 -0.38 -7.96 14.40
CA LYS A 11 -0.27 -9.36 14.84
C LYS A 11 -1.47 -10.13 14.33
N TYR A 12 -1.21 -11.24 13.65
CA TYR A 12 -2.22 -12.13 13.08
C TYR A 12 -2.15 -13.51 13.72
N PRO A 13 -3.16 -14.38 13.51
CA PRO A 13 -3.23 -15.68 14.15
C PRO A 13 -2.00 -16.56 13.95
N GLN A 14 -1.67 -17.36 14.97
CA GLN A 14 -0.54 -18.29 14.93
C GLN A 14 -0.77 -19.50 14.01
N ASN A 15 -2.01 -19.80 13.67
CA ASN A 15 -2.37 -20.86 12.72
C ASN A 15 -2.33 -20.41 11.25
N TRP A 16 -2.03 -19.14 10.98
CA TRP A 16 -1.85 -18.68 9.59
C TRP A 16 -0.49 -19.11 9.05
N ASN A 17 -0.49 -19.83 7.93
CA ASN A 17 0.74 -20.22 7.24
C ASN A 17 1.21 -19.18 6.22
N VAL A 18 0.29 -18.32 5.80
CA VAL A 18 0.46 -17.30 4.77
C VAL A 18 -0.19 -16.02 5.26
N LEU A 19 0.34 -14.88 4.82
CA LEU A 19 -0.29 -13.57 4.92
C LEU A 19 -0.21 -12.92 3.54
N ARG A 20 -1.35 -12.51 2.97
CA ARG A 20 -1.40 -11.79 1.70
C ARG A 20 -1.58 -10.30 1.98
N VAL A 21 -0.65 -9.50 1.48
CA VAL A 21 -0.67 -8.04 1.59
C VAL A 21 -1.05 -7.48 0.24
N TYR A 22 -2.31 -7.09 0.10
CA TYR A 22 -2.86 -6.45 -1.10
C TYR A 22 -2.49 -4.98 -1.14
N ALA A 23 -2.20 -4.47 -2.33
CA ALA A 23 -1.78 -3.10 -2.55
C ALA A 23 -2.86 -2.31 -3.30
N ILE A 24 -3.31 -1.19 -2.73
CA ILE A 24 -4.25 -0.26 -3.35
C ILE A 24 -3.67 1.16 -3.22
N GLY A 25 -3.80 1.94 -4.28
CA GLY A 25 -3.47 3.36 -4.33
C GLY A 25 -4.07 3.99 -5.57
N ASP A 26 -3.90 5.29 -5.75
CA ASP A 26 -4.28 6.03 -6.95
C ASP A 26 -5.72 5.69 -7.42
N VAL A 27 -6.68 5.75 -6.47
CA VAL A 27 -8.09 5.38 -6.72
C VAL A 27 -8.84 6.51 -7.40
N HIS A 28 -8.54 7.77 -7.02
CA HIS A 28 -9.05 8.99 -7.61
C HIS A 28 -10.59 9.04 -7.71
N VAL A 29 -11.29 8.68 -6.62
CA VAL A 29 -12.75 8.85 -6.54
C VAL A 29 -13.12 10.30 -6.84
N GLY A 30 -14.10 10.50 -7.71
CA GLY A 30 -14.53 11.82 -8.18
C GLY A 30 -13.87 12.30 -9.48
N SER A 31 -12.86 11.57 -9.99
CA SER A 31 -12.37 11.77 -11.36
C SER A 31 -13.38 11.22 -12.38
N GLU A 32 -13.47 11.82 -13.56
CA GLU A 32 -14.25 11.28 -14.69
C GLU A 32 -13.75 9.90 -15.13
N GLN A 33 -12.46 9.61 -14.89
CA GLN A 33 -11.82 8.34 -15.27
C GLN A 33 -11.88 7.30 -14.16
N PHE A 34 -12.50 7.59 -13.02
CA PHE A 34 -12.61 6.65 -11.90
C PHE A 34 -13.21 5.31 -12.33
N ASN A 35 -12.48 4.23 -12.16
CA ASN A 35 -12.92 2.87 -12.50
C ASN A 35 -13.59 2.19 -11.29
N GLU A 36 -14.85 2.58 -11.02
CA GLU A 36 -15.62 2.04 -9.90
C GLU A 36 -15.75 0.51 -9.95
N LYS A 37 -15.99 -0.05 -11.13
CA LYS A 37 -16.16 -1.50 -11.29
C LYS A 37 -14.90 -2.25 -10.87
N ALA A 38 -13.73 -1.75 -11.26
CA ALA A 38 -12.46 -2.37 -10.92
C ALA A 38 -12.20 -2.33 -9.41
N ILE A 39 -12.36 -1.17 -8.77
CA ILE A 39 -12.09 -1.06 -7.33
C ILE A 39 -13.07 -1.89 -6.49
N ARG A 40 -14.35 -1.96 -6.85
CA ARG A 40 -15.32 -2.82 -6.15
C ARG A 40 -14.92 -4.29 -6.23
N LYS A 41 -14.47 -4.76 -7.40
CA LYS A 41 -13.99 -6.14 -7.56
C LYS A 41 -12.74 -6.41 -6.72
N LYS A 42 -11.80 -5.45 -6.64
CA LYS A 42 -10.63 -5.53 -5.75
C LYS A 42 -11.06 -5.66 -4.27
N ILE A 43 -12.02 -4.85 -3.84
CA ILE A 43 -12.58 -4.88 -2.48
C ILE A 43 -13.22 -6.24 -2.18
N ASP A 44 -14.03 -6.78 -3.10
CA ASP A 44 -14.67 -8.09 -2.93
C ASP A 44 -13.65 -9.23 -2.77
N ILE A 45 -12.56 -9.20 -3.55
CA ILE A 45 -11.47 -10.18 -3.42
C ILE A 45 -10.84 -10.10 -2.03
N ILE A 46 -10.49 -8.89 -1.57
CA ILE A 46 -9.87 -8.69 -0.25
C ILE A 46 -10.84 -9.05 0.88
N ALA A 47 -12.12 -8.72 0.75
CA ALA A 47 -13.14 -9.04 1.75
C ALA A 47 -13.24 -10.55 1.99
N ASN A 48 -13.19 -11.35 0.91
CA ASN A 48 -13.35 -12.81 0.95
C ASN A 48 -12.06 -13.57 1.27
N ASP A 49 -10.90 -12.92 1.36
CA ASP A 49 -9.65 -13.59 1.74
C ASP A 49 -9.39 -13.50 3.24
N GLU A 50 -9.62 -14.55 3.99
CA GLU A 50 -9.43 -14.58 5.46
C GLU A 50 -8.00 -14.25 5.90
N GLN A 51 -6.99 -14.59 5.09
CA GLN A 51 -5.57 -14.33 5.35
C GLN A 51 -5.05 -13.09 4.61
N GLY A 52 -5.97 -12.30 4.06
CA GLY A 52 -5.70 -11.08 3.33
C GLY A 52 -5.79 -9.84 4.21
N VAL A 53 -4.81 -8.95 4.04
CA VAL A 53 -4.80 -7.58 4.55
C VAL A 53 -4.44 -6.65 3.40
N TRP A 54 -4.64 -5.35 3.58
CA TRP A 54 -4.31 -4.42 2.52
C TRP A 54 -3.60 -3.17 3.03
N VAL A 55 -2.93 -2.48 2.12
CA VAL A 55 -2.29 -1.18 2.35
C VAL A 55 -2.85 -0.17 1.36
N LEU A 56 -2.89 1.10 1.77
CA LEU A 56 -3.36 2.21 0.95
C LEU A 56 -2.25 3.23 0.73
N CYS A 57 -1.86 3.41 -0.53
CA CYS A 57 -0.74 4.26 -0.94
C CYS A 57 -1.16 5.68 -1.34
N GLY A 58 -2.24 6.22 -0.79
CA GLY A 58 -2.71 7.58 -1.05
C GLY A 58 -3.48 7.75 -2.37
N ASP A 59 -3.80 9.00 -2.67
CA ASP A 59 -4.61 9.43 -3.82
C ASP A 59 -5.93 8.64 -3.93
N VAL A 60 -6.62 8.53 -2.77
CA VAL A 60 -7.88 7.77 -2.69
C VAL A 60 -9.03 8.50 -3.36
N ALA A 61 -8.97 9.84 -3.42
CA ALA A 61 -9.93 10.66 -4.14
C ALA A 61 -9.23 11.77 -4.93
N ASP A 62 -9.90 12.32 -5.93
CA ASP A 62 -9.30 13.32 -6.82
C ASP A 62 -9.07 14.67 -6.14
N PHE A 63 -9.97 15.07 -5.24
CA PHE A 63 -9.88 16.32 -4.47
C PHE A 63 -9.49 17.54 -5.31
N GLY A 64 -10.10 17.67 -6.50
CA GLY A 64 -9.84 18.79 -7.38
C GLY A 64 -10.24 20.13 -6.75
N LEU A 65 -9.31 21.08 -6.71
CA LEU A 65 -9.51 22.45 -6.25
C LEU A 65 -9.28 23.43 -7.41
N LYS A 66 -9.71 24.69 -7.26
CA LYS A 66 -9.57 25.72 -8.31
C LYS A 66 -8.13 25.92 -8.79
N ASN A 67 -7.14 25.74 -7.91
CA ASN A 67 -5.71 25.87 -8.16
C ASN A 67 -5.00 24.54 -8.43
N SER A 68 -5.74 23.43 -8.51
CA SER A 68 -5.18 22.14 -8.90
C SER A 68 -5.03 22.03 -10.42
N LYS A 69 -4.16 21.09 -10.87
CA LYS A 69 -3.97 20.82 -12.30
C LYS A 69 -5.21 20.16 -12.93
N THR A 70 -5.99 19.44 -12.13
CA THR A 70 -7.25 18.82 -12.58
C THR A 70 -8.33 19.88 -12.72
N ASN A 71 -9.13 19.77 -13.76
CA ASN A 71 -10.23 20.71 -13.99
C ASN A 71 -11.37 20.43 -12.99
N VAL A 72 -11.53 21.29 -12.01
CA VAL A 72 -12.57 21.16 -10.98
C VAL A 72 -13.98 21.08 -11.55
N TYR A 73 -14.22 21.64 -12.74
CA TYR A 73 -15.52 21.60 -13.42
C TYR A 73 -15.82 20.24 -14.08
N GLN A 74 -14.82 19.36 -14.17
CA GLN A 74 -14.96 17.99 -14.67
C GLN A 74 -15.03 16.96 -13.51
N ALA A 75 -14.92 17.41 -12.26
CA ALA A 75 -15.12 16.53 -11.12
C ALA A 75 -16.55 16.00 -11.07
N THR A 76 -16.71 14.70 -10.92
CA THR A 76 -18.04 14.06 -10.86
C THR A 76 -18.68 14.19 -9.48
N MET A 77 -17.92 14.56 -8.46
CA MET A 77 -18.33 14.71 -7.06
C MET A 77 -17.60 15.89 -6.42
N GLN A 78 -18.28 16.58 -5.50
CA GLN A 78 -17.62 17.57 -4.65
C GLN A 78 -16.72 16.91 -3.60
N PRO A 79 -15.67 17.58 -3.07
CA PRO A 79 -14.73 16.97 -2.12
C PRO A 79 -15.40 16.30 -0.91
N LYS A 80 -16.47 16.87 -0.36
CA LYS A 80 -17.24 16.27 0.73
C LYS A 80 -17.92 14.96 0.30
N GLU A 81 -18.50 14.94 -0.89
CA GLU A 81 -19.15 13.75 -1.44
C GLU A 81 -18.12 12.65 -1.72
N GLN A 82 -16.93 13.01 -2.19
CA GLN A 82 -15.80 12.09 -2.40
C GLN A 82 -15.41 11.40 -1.08
N ILE A 83 -15.31 12.16 0.03
CA ILE A 83 -15.00 11.58 1.35
C ILE A 83 -16.07 10.57 1.80
N GLU A 84 -17.35 10.94 1.68
CA GLU A 84 -18.43 10.03 2.06
C GLU A 84 -18.46 8.78 1.18
N TYR A 85 -18.25 8.96 -0.12
CA TYR A 85 -18.19 7.84 -1.05
C TYR A 85 -17.02 6.88 -0.73
N VAL A 86 -15.82 7.41 -0.50
CA VAL A 86 -14.64 6.63 -0.10
C VAL A 86 -14.89 5.90 1.21
N TYR A 87 -15.52 6.57 2.19
CA TYR A 87 -15.88 5.95 3.46
C TYR A 87 -16.72 4.69 3.27
N GLU A 88 -17.85 4.79 2.54
CA GLU A 88 -18.74 3.66 2.31
C GLU A 88 -18.12 2.60 1.40
N LEU A 89 -17.32 3.00 0.40
CA LEU A 89 -16.65 2.10 -0.54
C LEU A 89 -15.71 1.13 0.17
N PHE A 90 -14.85 1.62 1.07
CA PHE A 90 -13.83 0.81 1.74
C PHE A 90 -14.25 0.25 3.10
N LYS A 91 -15.39 0.67 3.64
CA LYS A 91 -15.94 0.18 4.91
C LYS A 91 -15.96 -1.35 5.04
N PRO A 92 -16.32 -2.15 4.00
CA PRO A 92 -16.31 -3.61 4.11
C PRO A 92 -14.95 -4.22 4.45
N ILE A 93 -13.86 -3.58 4.03
CA ILE A 93 -12.49 -4.06 4.24
C ILE A 93 -11.66 -3.19 5.19
N ALA A 94 -12.24 -2.16 5.78
CA ALA A 94 -11.55 -1.20 6.64
C ALA A 94 -10.80 -1.89 7.79
N HIS A 95 -11.40 -2.90 8.42
CA HIS A 95 -10.81 -3.67 9.52
C HIS A 95 -9.56 -4.48 9.11
N LYS A 96 -9.33 -4.70 7.80
CA LYS A 96 -8.16 -5.37 7.25
C LYS A 96 -7.06 -4.40 6.82
N LEU A 97 -7.28 -3.08 6.92
CA LEU A 97 -6.26 -2.07 6.62
C LEU A 97 -5.10 -2.21 7.58
N SER A 98 -3.89 -2.35 7.05
CA SER A 98 -2.67 -2.57 7.84
C SER A 98 -1.73 -1.38 7.86
N ALA A 99 -1.79 -0.53 6.83
CA ALA A 99 -1.03 0.71 6.74
C ALA A 99 -1.67 1.64 5.70
N CYS A 100 -1.59 2.94 5.92
CA CYS A 100 -1.91 3.93 4.90
C CYS A 100 -1.11 5.22 5.05
N THR A 101 -0.88 5.89 3.93
CA THR A 101 -0.27 7.21 3.82
C THR A 101 -1.07 8.06 2.84
N PRO A 102 -1.21 9.38 3.05
CA PRO A 102 -1.85 10.25 2.08
C PRO A 102 -0.98 10.40 0.83
N GLY A 103 -1.63 10.75 -0.27
CA GLY A 103 -0.97 11.15 -1.50
C GLY A 103 -1.03 12.67 -1.71
N ASN A 104 -0.57 13.09 -2.89
CA ASN A 104 -0.56 14.51 -3.21
C ASN A 104 -1.97 15.09 -3.43
N HIS A 105 -2.98 14.27 -3.66
CA HIS A 105 -4.37 14.71 -3.76
C HIS A 105 -4.97 15.00 -2.37
N GLU A 106 -4.73 14.18 -1.36
CA GLU A 106 -5.07 14.47 0.03
C GLU A 106 -4.31 15.70 0.55
N GLU A 107 -3.04 15.86 0.18
CA GLU A 107 -2.23 17.02 0.56
C GLU A 107 -2.81 18.34 0.05
N ARG A 108 -3.52 18.37 -1.09
CA ARG A 108 -4.19 19.59 -1.58
C ARG A 108 -5.17 20.12 -0.54
N ILE A 109 -6.01 19.26 0.01
CA ILE A 109 -6.96 19.64 1.07
C ILE A 109 -6.23 20.00 2.34
N THR A 110 -5.23 19.23 2.74
CA THR A 110 -4.46 19.47 3.97
C THR A 110 -3.80 20.85 3.95
N ARG A 111 -3.23 21.27 2.82
CA ARG A 111 -2.59 22.60 2.67
C ARG A 111 -3.58 23.76 2.72
N GLU A 112 -4.80 23.57 2.21
CA GLU A 112 -5.81 24.63 2.15
C GLU A 112 -6.54 24.82 3.48
N VAL A 113 -6.83 23.73 4.22
CA VAL A 113 -7.70 23.78 5.39
C VAL A 113 -7.11 23.15 6.67
N GLY A 114 -5.89 22.61 6.61
CA GLY A 114 -5.23 22.02 7.77
C GLY A 114 -5.80 20.67 8.22
N LEU A 115 -6.66 20.04 7.42
CA LEU A 115 -7.30 18.75 7.71
C LEU A 115 -6.88 17.70 6.68
N CYS A 116 -6.43 16.54 7.13
CA CYS A 116 -6.12 15.43 6.25
C CYS A 116 -7.34 14.51 6.07
N PRO A 117 -7.96 14.45 4.88
CA PRO A 117 -9.14 13.63 4.64
C PRO A 117 -8.90 12.15 4.91
N LEU A 118 -7.69 11.63 4.60
CA LEU A 118 -7.37 10.23 4.82
C LEU A 118 -7.23 9.90 6.31
N TYR A 119 -6.67 10.80 7.12
CA TYR A 119 -6.65 10.61 8.56
C TYR A 119 -8.07 10.52 9.14
N ASP A 120 -8.95 11.43 8.76
CA ASP A 120 -10.36 11.42 9.21
C ASP A 120 -11.07 10.13 8.79
N LEU A 121 -10.82 9.62 7.59
CA LEU A 121 -11.35 8.34 7.13
C LEU A 121 -10.87 7.18 8.02
N THR A 122 -9.59 7.15 8.41
CA THR A 122 -9.08 6.09 9.30
C THR A 122 -9.70 6.15 10.70
N VAL A 123 -9.98 7.35 11.23
CA VAL A 123 -10.71 7.53 12.48
C VAL A 123 -12.15 7.00 12.36
N ARG A 124 -12.84 7.33 11.29
CA ARG A 124 -14.22 6.86 11.03
C ARG A 124 -14.29 5.35 10.79
N TRP A 125 -13.27 4.75 10.18
CA TRP A 125 -13.13 3.29 10.03
C TRP A 125 -12.73 2.58 11.32
N GLY A 126 -12.35 3.32 12.37
CA GLY A 126 -11.92 2.77 13.66
C GLY A 126 -10.51 2.20 13.67
N VAL A 127 -9.65 2.63 12.76
CA VAL A 127 -8.25 2.14 12.60
C VAL A 127 -7.22 3.28 12.48
N PRO A 128 -7.28 4.35 13.31
CA PRO A 128 -6.39 5.51 13.16
C PRO A 128 -4.91 5.18 13.39
N GLU A 129 -4.60 4.08 14.06
CA GLU A 129 -3.24 3.64 14.35
C GLU A 129 -2.45 3.21 13.09
N VAL A 130 -3.13 2.92 11.98
CA VAL A 130 -2.48 2.49 10.73
C VAL A 130 -2.05 3.65 9.83
N TYR A 131 -2.46 4.89 10.16
CA TYR A 131 -2.12 6.08 9.41
C TYR A 131 -0.72 6.61 9.77
N ARG A 132 0.03 6.99 8.75
CA ARG A 132 1.25 7.81 8.86
C ARG A 132 1.22 8.91 7.80
N GLU A 133 1.77 10.06 8.15
CA GLU A 133 1.71 11.24 7.28
C GLU A 133 2.57 11.10 6.01
N ASN A 134 3.73 10.48 6.11
CA ASN A 134 4.68 10.40 4.99
C ASN A 134 5.06 8.96 4.63
N VAL A 135 5.37 8.15 5.63
CA VAL A 135 5.80 6.76 5.46
C VAL A 135 5.29 5.87 6.58
N ALA A 136 4.67 4.77 6.23
CA ALA A 136 4.22 3.77 7.20
C ALA A 136 5.17 2.57 7.19
N ILE A 137 5.89 2.38 8.31
CA ILE A 137 6.74 1.21 8.52
C ILE A 137 5.94 0.20 9.33
N THR A 138 5.63 -0.96 8.74
CA THR A 138 4.73 -1.94 9.36
C THR A 138 5.46 -3.23 9.65
N LYS A 139 5.34 -3.67 10.90
CA LYS A 139 5.77 -4.99 11.34
C LYS A 139 4.59 -5.96 11.28
N TYR A 140 4.65 -6.92 10.37
CA TYR A 140 3.69 -8.00 10.24
C TYR A 140 4.19 -9.22 11.00
N SER A 141 3.37 -9.74 11.93
CA SER A 141 3.69 -10.95 12.71
C SER A 141 2.56 -11.96 12.57
N PHE A 142 2.86 -13.18 12.09
CA PHE A 142 1.87 -14.23 11.89
C PHE A 142 2.49 -15.63 11.99
N GLY A 143 1.64 -16.64 12.04
CA GLY A 143 2.07 -18.04 12.07
C GLY A 143 2.79 -18.44 13.34
N ASN A 144 3.24 -19.68 13.40
CA ASN A 144 3.97 -20.24 14.56
C ASN A 144 5.39 -20.62 14.15
N LYS A 145 6.35 -19.96 14.75
CA LYS A 145 7.78 -20.20 14.58
C LYS A 145 8.35 -21.26 15.54
N GLY A 146 7.53 -21.74 16.44
CA GLY A 146 7.94 -22.54 17.60
C GLY A 146 8.21 -21.67 18.84
N ASN A 147 8.07 -22.25 20.03
CA ASN A 147 8.26 -21.59 21.32
C ASN A 147 7.46 -20.27 21.48
N GLY A 148 6.25 -20.18 20.92
CA GLY A 148 5.38 -19.00 20.98
C GLY A 148 5.84 -17.82 20.13
N LYS A 149 6.90 -17.97 19.32
CA LYS A 149 7.38 -16.91 18.41
C LYS A 149 6.61 -16.94 17.09
N GLN A 150 6.40 -15.77 16.51
CA GLN A 150 5.77 -15.61 15.20
C GLN A 150 6.81 -15.26 14.11
N ASN A 151 6.45 -15.50 12.87
CA ASN A 151 7.18 -15.02 11.71
C ASN A 151 7.03 -13.50 11.61
N VAL A 152 8.09 -12.80 11.21
CA VAL A 152 8.09 -11.33 11.15
C VAL A 152 8.55 -10.87 9.79
N PHE A 153 7.76 -9.99 9.17
CA PHE A 153 8.12 -9.23 7.97
C PHE A 153 8.01 -7.73 8.25
N ILE A 154 8.85 -6.94 7.61
CA ILE A 154 8.81 -5.48 7.69
C ILE A 154 8.49 -4.94 6.30
N GLY A 155 7.37 -4.24 6.21
CA GLY A 155 6.94 -3.55 4.99
C GLY A 155 6.98 -2.05 5.14
N ILE A 156 7.21 -1.34 4.03
CA ILE A 156 7.03 0.11 3.91
C ILE A 156 5.85 0.36 2.99
N THR A 157 4.98 1.29 3.39
CA THR A 157 3.94 1.87 2.55
C THR A 157 4.15 3.37 2.47
N THR A 158 4.14 3.92 1.26
CA THR A 158 4.26 5.36 1.00
C THR A 158 3.50 5.69 -0.29
N HIS A 159 3.08 6.95 -0.47
CA HIS A 159 2.50 7.34 -1.76
C HIS A 159 3.55 7.28 -2.88
N GLY A 160 4.78 7.63 -2.57
CA GLY A 160 5.84 7.65 -3.56
C GLY A 160 6.09 9.04 -4.14
N SER A 161 6.85 9.05 -5.22
CA SER A 161 7.22 10.25 -5.98
C SER A 161 7.76 9.81 -7.35
N THR A 162 8.45 10.70 -8.08
CA THR A 162 9.13 10.27 -9.31
C THR A 162 10.03 9.05 -9.05
N ARG A 163 10.05 8.11 -10.00
CA ARG A 163 10.67 6.78 -9.85
C ARG A 163 12.07 6.79 -9.24
N ASN A 164 12.96 7.65 -9.74
CA ASN A 164 14.35 7.71 -9.25
C ASN A 164 14.48 8.27 -7.83
N LYS A 165 13.65 9.25 -7.48
CA LYS A 165 13.63 9.86 -6.14
C LYS A 165 13.10 8.86 -5.13
N HIS A 166 12.03 8.15 -5.48
CA HIS A 166 11.44 7.12 -4.64
C HIS A 166 12.43 5.97 -4.34
N LYS A 167 13.10 5.42 -5.37
CA LYS A 167 14.10 4.35 -5.18
C LYS A 167 15.23 4.76 -4.24
N LYS A 168 15.73 6.00 -4.34
CA LYS A 168 16.75 6.52 -3.43
C LYS A 168 16.24 6.63 -2.00
N PHE A 169 15.00 7.09 -1.82
CA PHE A 169 14.37 7.20 -0.50
C PHE A 169 14.22 5.82 0.17
N ILE A 170 13.65 4.85 -0.53
CA ILE A 170 13.47 3.50 0.01
C ILE A 170 14.80 2.82 0.35
N ALA A 171 15.86 3.09 -0.42
CA ALA A 171 17.20 2.56 -0.16
C ALA A 171 17.81 3.03 1.18
N CYS A 172 17.30 4.10 1.78
CA CYS A 172 17.73 4.57 3.10
C CYS A 172 17.23 3.71 4.27
N PHE A 173 16.25 2.82 4.03
CA PHE A 173 15.71 1.97 5.09
C PHE A 173 16.44 0.62 5.14
N ASP A 174 16.99 0.30 6.31
CA ASP A 174 17.60 -1.00 6.56
C ASP A 174 16.57 -2.01 7.10
N ASN A 175 16.86 -3.29 6.95
CA ASN A 175 16.05 -4.40 7.48
C ASN A 175 14.58 -4.45 7.02
N VAL A 176 14.26 -3.84 5.89
CA VAL A 176 12.95 -3.90 5.24
C VAL A 176 12.89 -5.07 4.27
N ASP A 177 11.78 -5.79 4.26
CA ASP A 177 11.56 -6.94 3.37
C ASP A 177 10.88 -6.53 2.05
N PHE A 178 9.95 -5.55 2.11
CA PHE A 178 9.28 -5.03 0.91
C PHE A 178 8.83 -3.57 1.06
N ALA A 179 8.58 -2.93 -0.06
CA ALA A 179 7.97 -1.61 -0.13
C ALA A 179 6.82 -1.60 -1.15
N VAL A 180 5.78 -0.83 -0.84
CA VAL A 180 4.62 -0.59 -1.71
C VAL A 180 4.43 0.91 -1.86
N SER A 181 4.23 1.36 -3.11
CA SER A 181 3.99 2.76 -3.44
C SER A 181 3.01 2.92 -4.60
N GLY A 182 2.56 4.15 -4.84
CA GLY A 182 1.71 4.56 -5.96
C GLY A 182 2.31 5.71 -6.75
N HIS A 183 1.51 6.74 -7.05
CA HIS A 183 1.85 8.03 -7.65
C HIS A 183 2.15 8.02 -9.15
N THR A 184 2.88 7.06 -9.67
CA THR A 184 3.30 7.07 -11.08
C THR A 184 2.25 6.50 -12.03
N HIS A 185 1.21 5.86 -11.50
CA HIS A 185 0.13 5.18 -12.24
C HIS A 185 0.62 4.07 -13.18
N THR A 186 1.91 3.72 -13.10
CA THR A 186 2.52 2.67 -13.92
C THR A 186 2.89 1.51 -12.99
N PRO A 187 2.15 0.40 -13.03
CA PRO A 187 2.41 -0.74 -12.16
C PRO A 187 3.79 -1.32 -12.43
N GLU A 188 4.53 -1.58 -11.36
CA GLU A 188 5.87 -2.16 -11.45
C GLU A 188 6.08 -3.17 -10.33
N TYR A 189 6.78 -4.26 -10.65
CA TYR A 189 7.34 -5.16 -9.66
C TYR A 189 8.84 -5.28 -9.87
N SER A 190 9.60 -4.95 -8.84
CA SER A 190 11.07 -4.98 -8.87
C SER A 190 11.62 -5.88 -7.76
N PRO A 191 12.07 -7.10 -8.09
CA PRO A 191 12.77 -7.97 -7.15
C PRO A 191 14.22 -7.54 -7.00
N HIS A 192 14.68 -7.41 -5.76
CA HIS A 192 16.06 -7.04 -5.43
C HIS A 192 16.64 -7.99 -4.39
N GLY A 193 17.97 -8.02 -4.28
CA GLY A 193 18.72 -8.63 -3.19
C GLY A 193 19.43 -7.56 -2.36
N LYS A 194 19.48 -7.77 -1.05
CA LYS A 194 20.28 -6.94 -0.12
C LYS A 194 21.25 -7.83 0.65
N ILE A 195 22.43 -7.28 1.00
CA ILE A 195 23.33 -7.93 1.93
C ILE A 195 23.06 -7.37 3.34
N ARG A 196 22.62 -8.26 4.23
CA ARG A 196 22.42 -7.92 5.64
C ARG A 196 23.62 -8.35 6.44
N VAL A 197 24.31 -7.39 7.04
CA VAL A 197 25.45 -7.63 7.93
C VAL A 197 24.98 -7.69 9.37
N ASN A 198 25.33 -8.77 10.07
CA ASN A 198 25.12 -8.90 11.51
C ASN A 198 26.48 -8.78 12.20
N SER A 199 26.77 -7.64 12.80
CA SER A 199 28.05 -7.35 13.49
C SER A 199 28.27 -8.22 14.72
N ILE A 200 27.20 -8.62 15.43
CA ILE A 200 27.29 -9.45 16.64
C ILE A 200 27.69 -10.88 16.28
N LYS A 201 27.11 -11.42 15.20
CA LYS A 201 27.40 -12.79 14.74
C LYS A 201 28.54 -12.85 13.74
N ALA A 202 29.11 -11.72 13.34
CA ALA A 202 30.14 -11.59 12.29
C ALA A 202 29.73 -12.32 10.99
N THR A 203 28.47 -12.16 10.55
CA THR A 203 27.93 -12.82 9.35
C THR A 203 27.34 -11.82 8.38
N ALA A 204 27.45 -12.12 7.08
CA ALA A 204 26.74 -11.42 6.03
C ALA A 204 25.81 -12.41 5.31
N THR A 205 24.54 -12.05 5.14
CA THR A 205 23.54 -12.90 4.50
C THR A 205 22.87 -12.16 3.34
N HIS A 206 22.68 -12.84 2.22
CA HIS A 206 21.86 -12.35 1.12
C HIS A 206 20.38 -12.52 1.47
N VAL A 207 19.60 -11.45 1.42
CA VAL A 207 18.18 -11.45 1.73
C VAL A 207 17.38 -10.85 0.57
N PRO A 208 16.19 -11.41 0.26
CA PRO A 208 15.32 -10.85 -0.75
C PRO A 208 14.73 -9.52 -0.28
N TYR A 209 14.49 -8.62 -1.22
CA TYR A 209 13.76 -7.39 -1.06
C TYR A 209 12.86 -7.16 -2.27
N LYS A 210 11.63 -6.69 -2.06
CA LYS A 210 10.63 -6.51 -3.12
C LYS A 210 10.09 -5.09 -3.13
N GLU A 211 9.97 -4.51 -4.31
CA GLU A 211 9.26 -3.24 -4.51
C GLU A 211 8.04 -3.46 -5.42
N ILE A 212 6.92 -2.86 -5.04
CA ILE A 212 5.69 -2.82 -5.82
C ILE A 212 5.29 -1.36 -5.99
N VAL A 213 5.01 -0.98 -7.23
CA VAL A 213 4.27 0.24 -7.55
C VAL A 213 2.88 -0.20 -8.00
N VAL A 214 1.84 0.33 -7.35
CA VAL A 214 0.46 -0.05 -7.66
C VAL A 214 -0.01 0.56 -8.98
N ASP A 215 -0.98 -0.10 -9.60
CA ASP A 215 -1.72 0.46 -10.72
C ASP A 215 -2.69 1.56 -10.24
N ALA A 216 -3.02 2.48 -11.13
CA ALA A 216 -4.10 3.43 -10.90
C ALA A 216 -5.47 2.78 -11.19
N ASN A 217 -6.48 3.15 -10.40
CA ASN A 217 -7.85 2.70 -10.64
C ASN A 217 -8.60 3.65 -11.59
N LEU A 218 -7.99 3.95 -12.71
CA LEU A 218 -8.47 4.87 -13.73
C LEU A 218 -8.70 4.15 -15.06
N MET A 219 -9.73 4.57 -15.78
CA MET A 219 -9.92 4.23 -17.19
C MET A 219 -9.08 5.16 -18.05
N PRO A 220 -8.59 4.69 -19.22
CA PRO A 220 -7.94 5.58 -20.19
C PRO A 220 -8.86 6.72 -20.59
N GLY A 221 -8.39 7.96 -20.52
CA GLY A 221 -9.19 9.14 -20.88
C GLY A 221 -8.66 10.47 -20.36
N GLY A 222 -9.44 11.51 -20.59
CA GLY A 222 -9.30 12.82 -19.98
C GLY A 222 -7.91 13.44 -20.07
N TYR A 223 -7.42 13.88 -18.91
CA TYR A 223 -6.14 14.55 -18.77
C TYR A 223 -4.95 13.71 -19.27
N GLY A 224 -4.95 12.40 -19.03
CA GLY A 224 -3.86 11.52 -19.45
C GLY A 224 -3.70 11.47 -20.97
N ILE A 225 -4.79 11.29 -21.72
CA ILE A 225 -4.76 11.30 -23.20
C ILE A 225 -4.40 12.69 -23.72
N LYS A 226 -4.96 13.74 -23.14
CA LYS A 226 -4.68 15.12 -23.54
C LYS A 226 -3.20 15.50 -23.44
N HIS A 227 -2.49 14.91 -22.46
CA HIS A 227 -1.07 15.19 -22.21
C HIS A 227 -0.15 14.05 -22.67
N GLU A 228 -0.67 13.15 -23.51
CA GLU A 228 0.11 12.05 -24.11
C GLU A 228 0.80 11.16 -23.05
N TYR A 229 0.12 10.93 -21.91
CA TYR A 229 0.62 10.00 -20.91
C TYR A 229 0.48 8.56 -21.39
N GLU A 230 1.34 7.71 -20.89
CA GLU A 230 1.27 6.27 -21.16
C GLU A 230 -0.11 5.73 -20.77
N ILE A 231 -0.72 4.95 -21.69
CA ILE A 231 -2.03 4.33 -21.41
C ILE A 231 -1.83 3.26 -20.37
N PRO A 232 -2.56 3.31 -19.23
CA PRO A 232 -2.43 2.29 -18.20
C PRO A 232 -2.84 0.91 -18.72
N PRO A 233 -2.20 -0.17 -18.26
CA PRO A 233 -2.64 -1.53 -18.57
C PRO A 233 -4.05 -1.77 -18.01
N PRO A 234 -4.72 -2.87 -18.43
CA PRO A 234 -5.96 -3.30 -17.81
C PRO A 234 -5.80 -3.42 -16.28
N ALA A 235 -6.85 -3.02 -15.55
CA ALA A 235 -6.80 -2.98 -14.09
C ALA A 235 -6.46 -4.36 -13.49
N GLU A 236 -5.54 -4.37 -12.54
CA GLU A 236 -5.15 -5.57 -11.81
C GLU A 236 -5.08 -5.30 -10.29
N LEU A 237 -5.21 -6.35 -9.50
CA LEU A 237 -4.95 -6.30 -8.06
C LEU A 237 -3.62 -6.98 -7.78
N GLN A 238 -2.67 -6.20 -7.30
CA GLN A 238 -1.33 -6.66 -6.94
C GLN A 238 -1.27 -7.04 -5.46
N TYR A 239 -0.56 -8.11 -5.14
CA TYR A 239 -0.29 -8.49 -3.75
C TYR A 239 1.00 -9.26 -3.57
N LEU A 240 1.51 -9.24 -2.34
CA LEU A 240 2.58 -10.11 -1.86
C LEU A 240 2.02 -11.21 -0.98
N GLU A 241 2.33 -12.45 -1.31
CA GLU A 241 2.12 -13.58 -0.44
C GLU A 241 3.37 -13.81 0.40
N LEU A 242 3.24 -13.60 1.70
CA LEU A 242 4.30 -13.73 2.68
C LEU A 242 4.20 -15.10 3.35
N SER A 243 5.28 -15.87 3.34
CA SER A 243 5.36 -17.17 4.03
C SER A 243 6.79 -17.46 4.48
N ILE A 244 6.95 -18.52 5.27
CA ILE A 244 8.26 -19.00 5.70
C ILE A 244 8.42 -20.46 5.33
N ARG A 245 9.45 -20.75 4.58
CA ARG A 245 9.95 -22.11 4.37
C ARG A 245 10.94 -22.46 5.48
N ARG A 246 10.80 -23.63 6.05
CA ARG A 246 11.77 -24.24 6.98
C ARG A 246 12.47 -25.36 6.25
N ASP A 247 13.78 -25.31 6.23
CA ASP A 247 14.55 -26.46 5.77
C ASP A 247 14.48 -27.58 6.81
N ALA A 248 14.33 -28.81 6.34
CA ALA A 248 14.25 -30.01 7.19
C ALA A 248 15.58 -30.29 7.90
N ASP A 249 16.66 -29.65 7.51
CA ASP A 249 17.99 -29.86 8.05
C ASP A 249 18.20 -29.25 9.43
N TYR A 250 19.07 -29.89 10.20
CA TYR A 250 19.38 -29.63 11.61
C TYR A 250 19.73 -28.17 11.95
N ASN A 251 20.07 -27.34 10.98
CA ASN A 251 20.41 -25.92 11.16
C ASN A 251 19.21 -24.96 11.18
N ARG A 252 17.97 -25.43 11.02
CA ARG A 252 16.73 -24.65 11.12
C ARG A 252 16.81 -23.26 10.48
N THR A 253 17.45 -23.17 9.33
CA THR A 253 17.53 -21.92 8.58
C THR A 253 16.14 -21.57 8.07
N GLU A 254 15.62 -20.43 8.50
CA GLU A 254 14.29 -19.95 8.07
C GLU A 254 14.48 -19.01 6.88
N HIS A 255 13.80 -19.33 5.81
CA HIS A 255 13.79 -18.49 4.60
C HIS A 255 12.47 -17.76 4.50
N LYS A 256 12.53 -16.43 4.51
CA LYS A 256 11.40 -15.57 4.17
C LYS A 256 11.09 -15.73 2.69
N ILE A 257 9.86 -16.10 2.37
CA ILE A 257 9.37 -16.21 1.00
C ILE A 257 8.37 -15.08 0.77
N MET A 258 8.57 -14.35 -0.30
CA MET A 258 7.68 -13.29 -0.75
C MET A 258 7.39 -13.53 -2.22
N ASN A 259 6.20 -14.03 -2.52
CA ASN A 259 5.75 -14.25 -3.89
C ASN A 259 4.88 -13.07 -4.31
N TYR A 260 5.19 -12.50 -5.47
CA TYR A 260 4.37 -11.47 -6.07
C TYR A 260 3.33 -12.10 -6.98
N HIS A 261 2.12 -11.59 -6.89
CA HIS A 261 0.98 -12.04 -7.67
C HIS A 261 0.15 -10.86 -8.17
N THR A 262 -0.52 -11.07 -9.28
CA THR A 262 -1.55 -10.18 -9.82
C THR A 262 -2.83 -10.94 -10.10
N ILE A 263 -3.96 -10.29 -9.94
CA ILE A 263 -5.28 -10.80 -10.32
C ILE A 263 -5.86 -9.82 -11.33
N GLN A 264 -6.16 -10.27 -12.54
CA GLN A 264 -6.83 -9.46 -13.56
C GLN A 264 -8.26 -9.13 -13.12
N ILE A 265 -8.63 -7.86 -13.23
CA ILE A 265 -9.88 -7.32 -12.72
C ILE A 265 -10.92 -7.15 -13.85
#